data_4bdfeed9486e899b00aee006164020e7
#
_entry.id   4bdfeed9486e899b00aee006164020e7
#
_cell.length_a   1.000
_cell.length_b   1.000
_cell.length_c   1.000
_cell.angle_alpha   90.00
_cell.angle_beta   90.00
_cell.angle_gamma   90.00
#
_symmetry.space_group_name_H-M   'P 1'
#
loop_
_entity.id
_entity.type
_entity.pdbx_description
1 polymer ?
#
loop_
_entity_poly.entity_id
_entity_poly.type
_entity_poly.pdbx_seq_one_letter_code
_entity_poly.pdbx_strand_id
1 'polypeptide(L)'
;VSAKEGWRIAVSLIWQNTGDLEKTLDTVQKLGLCTEQEAKVLVTMAQRKLNAVTSTSAGRLFDGVSAILGIRRASTFEGEASTALEFAAEAWRAQEIQKKNVDTVSGERTDIKRNVETSGADEKLETGNRKIILNTGDIVAHLVREKLEGEDSGKLAYEFHRALADEILAACEEAEQETGIRKVALSGGVFQNRLLLELVDDGLAEKGFEVLKHSLIPPNDGGIALGQAAYGMAYVQRHRQV
;
A
#
# COMPACT_ATOMS: atom_id res chain seq x y z
N VAL A 1 -9.38 -13.15 -13.62
CA VAL A 1 -10.64 -12.89 -12.89
C VAL A 1 -10.36 -12.13 -11.61
N SER A 2 -9.47 -12.59 -10.71
CA SER A 2 -9.17 -11.90 -9.43
C SER A 2 -8.61 -10.50 -9.58
N ALA A 3 -7.88 -10.20 -10.65
CA ALA A 3 -7.35 -8.86 -10.90
C ALA A 3 -8.43 -7.78 -11.15
N LYS A 4 -9.64 -8.18 -11.53
CA LYS A 4 -10.78 -7.27 -11.71
C LYS A 4 -11.76 -7.30 -10.54
N GLU A 5 -11.69 -8.29 -9.68
CA GLU A 5 -12.61 -8.50 -8.56
C GLU A 5 -11.89 -8.28 -7.23
N GLY A 6 -11.66 -7.02 -6.86
CA GLY A 6 -10.97 -6.60 -5.64
C GLY A 6 -11.54 -7.24 -4.36
N TRP A 7 -12.84 -7.52 -4.33
CA TRP A 7 -13.49 -8.20 -3.22
C TRP A 7 -12.89 -9.59 -2.91
N ARG A 8 -12.39 -10.32 -3.93
CA ARG A 8 -11.72 -11.61 -3.70
C ARG A 8 -10.40 -11.45 -2.96
N ILE A 9 -9.69 -10.36 -3.29
CA ILE A 9 -8.45 -10.01 -2.61
C ILE A 9 -8.77 -9.57 -1.18
N ALA A 10 -9.82 -8.76 -1.00
CA ALA A 10 -10.30 -8.35 0.33
C ALA A 10 -10.58 -9.55 1.25
N VAL A 11 -11.30 -10.57 0.77
CA VAL A 11 -11.54 -11.81 1.53
C VAL A 11 -10.22 -12.50 1.89
N SER A 12 -9.25 -12.54 0.97
CA SER A 12 -7.95 -13.15 1.23
C SER A 12 -7.15 -12.38 2.29
N LEU A 13 -7.17 -11.04 2.25
CA LEU A 13 -6.52 -10.19 3.24
C LEU A 13 -7.14 -10.35 4.64
N ILE A 14 -8.47 -10.38 4.72
CA ILE A 14 -9.20 -10.63 5.97
C ILE A 14 -8.86 -12.02 6.52
N TRP A 15 -8.85 -13.05 5.66
CA TRP A 15 -8.47 -14.39 6.05
C TRP A 15 -7.04 -14.49 6.58
N GLN A 16 -6.08 -13.84 5.93
CA GLN A 16 -4.69 -13.82 6.40
C GLN A 16 -4.55 -13.21 7.78
N ASN A 17 -5.34 -12.17 8.09
CA ASN A 17 -5.30 -11.50 9.38
C ASN A 17 -6.03 -12.27 10.48
N THR A 18 -7.16 -12.90 10.17
CA THR A 18 -7.96 -13.59 11.20
C THR A 18 -7.48 -15.01 11.49
N GLY A 19 -6.99 -15.72 10.47
CA GLY A 19 -6.67 -17.14 10.54
C GLY A 19 -7.85 -18.05 10.91
N ASP A 20 -9.04 -17.48 11.04
CA ASP A 20 -10.26 -18.11 11.56
C ASP A 20 -11.41 -17.96 10.57
N LEU A 21 -12.00 -19.10 10.14
CA LEU A 21 -13.05 -19.11 9.13
C LEU A 21 -14.32 -18.38 9.59
N GLU A 22 -14.77 -18.60 10.83
CA GLU A 22 -16.00 -17.99 11.33
C GLU A 22 -15.85 -16.47 11.43
N LYS A 23 -14.73 -15.99 11.98
CA LYS A 23 -14.42 -14.56 12.04
C LYS A 23 -14.32 -13.94 10.65
N THR A 24 -13.70 -14.64 9.71
CA THR A 24 -13.60 -14.16 8.32
C THR A 24 -14.98 -14.01 7.69
N LEU A 25 -15.84 -15.02 7.84
CA LEU A 25 -17.19 -14.99 7.26
C LEU A 25 -18.05 -13.88 7.89
N ASP A 26 -18.02 -13.74 9.20
CA ASP A 26 -18.71 -12.66 9.91
C ASP A 26 -18.27 -11.28 9.43
N THR A 27 -16.94 -11.06 9.32
CA THR A 27 -16.36 -9.81 8.83
C THR A 27 -16.78 -9.52 7.39
N VAL A 28 -16.67 -10.51 6.50
CA VAL A 28 -17.04 -10.39 5.08
C VAL A 28 -18.50 -10.03 4.90
N GLN A 29 -19.39 -10.64 5.70
CA GLN A 29 -20.83 -10.35 5.67
C GLN A 29 -21.13 -8.92 6.17
N LYS A 30 -20.53 -8.52 7.29
CA LYS A 30 -20.71 -7.17 7.85
C LYS A 30 -20.24 -6.08 6.89
N LEU A 31 -19.15 -6.33 6.15
CA LEU A 31 -18.64 -5.43 5.12
C LEU A 31 -19.41 -5.51 3.79
N GLY A 32 -20.31 -6.47 3.62
CA GLY A 32 -21.08 -6.64 2.38
C GLY A 32 -20.23 -7.02 1.16
N LEU A 33 -19.08 -7.66 1.37
CA LEU A 33 -18.12 -7.96 0.30
C LEU A 33 -18.62 -9.02 -0.69
N CYS A 34 -19.17 -10.11 -0.17
CA CYS A 34 -19.70 -11.23 -0.98
C CYS A 34 -20.60 -12.12 -0.12
N THR A 35 -21.21 -13.12 -0.75
CA THR A 35 -22.00 -14.12 -0.03
C THR A 35 -21.11 -15.04 0.82
N GLU A 36 -21.68 -15.61 1.88
CA GLU A 36 -20.97 -16.56 2.74
C GLU A 36 -20.40 -17.75 1.93
N GLN A 37 -21.16 -18.24 0.95
CA GLN A 37 -20.73 -19.36 0.11
C GLN A 37 -19.51 -18.98 -0.75
N GLU A 38 -19.49 -17.80 -1.34
CA GLU A 38 -18.35 -17.30 -2.11
C GLU A 38 -17.11 -17.14 -1.20
N ALA A 39 -17.28 -16.61 0.00
CA ALA A 39 -16.19 -16.47 0.97
C ALA A 39 -15.63 -17.83 1.38
N LYS A 40 -16.48 -18.83 1.70
CA LYS A 40 -16.06 -20.20 2.03
C LYS A 40 -15.23 -20.84 0.92
N VAL A 41 -15.65 -20.66 -0.33
CA VAL A 41 -14.90 -21.16 -1.50
C VAL A 41 -13.53 -20.52 -1.57
N LEU A 42 -13.43 -19.19 -1.45
CA LEU A 42 -12.16 -18.48 -1.52
C LEU A 42 -11.20 -18.86 -0.39
N VAL A 43 -11.69 -18.94 0.85
CA VAL A 43 -10.88 -19.38 1.99
C VAL A 43 -10.39 -20.81 1.79
N THR A 44 -11.25 -21.72 1.32
CA THR A 44 -10.86 -23.11 1.01
C THR A 44 -9.80 -23.18 -0.08
N MET A 45 -9.93 -22.35 -1.13
CA MET A 45 -8.93 -22.25 -2.19
C MET A 45 -7.57 -21.76 -1.64
N ALA A 46 -7.59 -20.75 -0.79
CA ALA A 46 -6.39 -20.21 -0.16
C ALA A 46 -5.71 -21.27 0.74
N GLN A 47 -6.47 -21.93 1.60
CA GLN A 47 -5.97 -22.98 2.51
C GLN A 47 -5.34 -24.15 1.75
N ARG A 48 -5.99 -24.58 0.67
CA ARG A 48 -5.55 -25.73 -0.14
C ARG A 48 -4.57 -25.35 -1.25
N LYS A 49 -4.20 -24.07 -1.36
CA LYS A 49 -3.37 -23.51 -2.44
C LYS A 49 -3.88 -23.85 -3.85
N LEU A 50 -5.20 -23.93 -4.00
CA LEU A 50 -5.85 -24.24 -5.27
C LEU A 50 -6.11 -22.95 -6.05
N ASN A 51 -5.46 -22.80 -7.20
CA ASN A 51 -5.54 -21.58 -8.03
C ASN A 51 -5.28 -20.28 -7.23
N ALA A 52 -4.57 -20.39 -6.12
CA ALA A 52 -4.16 -19.29 -5.26
C ALA A 52 -2.64 -19.10 -5.37
N VAL A 53 -2.23 -17.88 -5.68
CA VAL A 53 -0.82 -17.50 -5.79
C VAL A 53 -0.54 -16.43 -4.74
N THR A 54 0.51 -16.62 -3.96
CA THR A 54 1.00 -15.58 -3.06
C THR A 54 1.53 -14.42 -3.90
N SER A 55 1.06 -13.21 -3.59
CA SER A 55 1.44 -12.00 -4.33
C SER A 55 1.95 -10.95 -3.35
N THR A 56 3.04 -10.29 -3.72
CA THR A 56 3.58 -9.11 -3.05
C THR A 56 3.25 -7.81 -3.81
N SER A 57 2.26 -7.88 -4.71
CA SER A 57 1.85 -6.73 -5.53
C SER A 57 1.13 -5.68 -4.68
N ALA A 58 1.69 -4.49 -4.58
CA ALA A 58 1.05 -3.34 -3.95
C ALA A 58 -0.30 -3.02 -4.62
N GLY A 59 -0.41 -3.11 -5.96
CA GLY A 59 -1.67 -2.90 -6.66
C GLY A 59 -2.79 -3.84 -6.18
N ARG A 60 -2.47 -5.09 -5.85
CA ARG A 60 -3.47 -6.03 -5.28
C ARG A 60 -3.89 -5.62 -3.87
N LEU A 61 -2.96 -5.09 -3.07
CA LEU A 61 -3.31 -4.54 -1.76
C LEU A 61 -4.28 -3.36 -1.90
N PHE A 62 -4.02 -2.43 -2.81
CA PHE A 62 -4.91 -1.31 -3.10
C PHE A 62 -6.30 -1.76 -3.54
N ASP A 63 -6.39 -2.76 -4.44
CA ASP A 63 -7.68 -3.31 -4.88
C ASP A 63 -8.47 -3.93 -3.73
N GLY A 64 -7.80 -4.68 -2.86
CA GLY A 64 -8.42 -5.29 -1.68
C GLY A 64 -8.89 -4.27 -0.66
N VAL A 65 -8.06 -3.26 -0.35
CA VAL A 65 -8.41 -2.17 0.57
C VAL A 65 -9.57 -1.34 0.02
N SER A 66 -9.56 -0.99 -1.26
CA SER A 66 -10.65 -0.28 -1.92
C SER A 66 -11.99 -1.02 -1.78
N ALA A 67 -11.96 -2.36 -1.88
CA ALA A 67 -13.15 -3.19 -1.68
C ALA A 67 -13.56 -3.25 -0.20
N ILE A 68 -12.64 -3.40 0.76
CA ILE A 68 -12.91 -3.38 2.20
C ILE A 68 -13.60 -2.08 2.61
N LEU A 69 -13.14 -0.95 2.11
CA LEU A 69 -13.69 0.36 2.41
C LEU A 69 -15.00 0.67 1.67
N GLY A 70 -15.46 -0.23 0.78
CA GLY A 70 -16.67 -0.06 0.00
C GLY A 70 -16.57 1.00 -1.11
N ILE A 71 -15.35 1.40 -1.50
CA ILE A 71 -15.10 2.42 -2.54
C ILE A 71 -15.23 1.80 -3.92
N ARG A 72 -14.53 0.66 -4.16
CA ARG A 72 -14.63 -0.04 -5.44
C ARG A 72 -14.52 -1.56 -5.22
N ARG A 73 -15.62 -2.28 -5.39
CA ARG A 73 -15.68 -3.73 -5.20
C ARG A 73 -15.03 -4.51 -6.35
N ALA A 74 -15.18 -4.01 -7.57
CA ALA A 74 -14.63 -4.60 -8.79
C ALA A 74 -14.22 -3.49 -9.76
N SER A 75 -13.21 -3.77 -10.59
CA SER A 75 -12.64 -2.85 -11.57
C SER A 75 -13.00 -3.25 -12.99
N THR A 76 -13.31 -2.27 -13.84
CA THR A 76 -13.56 -2.44 -15.26
C THR A 76 -12.28 -2.33 -16.09
N PHE A 77 -11.31 -1.54 -15.60
CA PHE A 77 -9.98 -1.36 -16.18
C PHE A 77 -8.88 -1.45 -15.10
N GLU A 78 -7.65 -1.55 -15.52
CA GLU A 78 -6.50 -1.67 -14.62
C GLU A 78 -6.26 -0.37 -13.86
N GLY A 79 -6.05 -0.48 -12.53
CA GLY A 79 -5.81 0.66 -11.65
C GLY A 79 -7.07 1.42 -11.20
N GLU A 80 -8.28 1.04 -11.65
CA GLU A 80 -9.51 1.75 -11.28
C GLU A 80 -9.73 1.80 -9.76
N ALA A 81 -9.52 0.70 -9.06
CA ALA A 81 -9.73 0.62 -7.63
C ALA A 81 -8.69 1.44 -6.85
N SER A 82 -7.42 1.41 -7.26
CA SER A 82 -6.36 2.21 -6.64
C SER A 82 -6.56 3.71 -6.86
N THR A 83 -6.96 4.11 -8.08
CA THR A 83 -7.28 5.51 -8.39
C THR A 83 -8.50 6.01 -7.62
N ALA A 84 -9.55 5.19 -7.51
CA ALA A 84 -10.72 5.55 -6.72
C ALA A 84 -10.40 5.70 -5.23
N LEU A 85 -9.50 4.84 -4.70
CA LEU A 85 -9.04 4.92 -3.32
C LEU A 85 -8.23 6.21 -3.07
N GLU A 86 -7.34 6.57 -3.99
CA GLU A 86 -6.57 7.80 -3.96
C GLU A 86 -7.49 9.04 -3.96
N PHE A 87 -8.45 9.11 -4.88
CA PHE A 87 -9.38 10.23 -4.95
C PHE A 87 -10.25 10.37 -3.71
N ALA A 88 -10.69 9.26 -3.10
CA ALA A 88 -11.42 9.30 -1.83
C ALA A 88 -10.57 9.88 -0.70
N ALA A 89 -9.29 9.48 -0.62
CA ALA A 89 -8.34 9.98 0.35
C ALA A 89 -8.04 11.48 0.15
N GLU A 90 -7.81 11.91 -1.08
CA GLU A 90 -7.56 13.33 -1.41
C GLU A 90 -8.78 14.21 -1.14
N ALA A 91 -9.97 13.75 -1.47
CA ALA A 91 -11.22 14.47 -1.19
C ALA A 91 -11.41 14.69 0.31
N TRP A 92 -11.18 13.67 1.12
CA TRP A 92 -11.24 13.80 2.58
C TRP A 92 -10.16 14.75 3.10
N ARG A 93 -8.91 14.60 2.66
CA ARG A 93 -7.78 15.49 3.03
C ARG A 93 -8.10 16.96 2.74
N ALA A 94 -8.66 17.24 1.56
CA ALA A 94 -9.03 18.60 1.16
C ALA A 94 -10.11 19.20 2.06
N GLN A 95 -11.11 18.40 2.45
CA GLN A 95 -12.16 18.84 3.40
C GLN A 95 -11.58 19.15 4.78
N GLU A 96 -10.66 18.32 5.29
CA GLU A 96 -10.03 18.55 6.58
C GLU A 96 -9.15 19.82 6.60
N ILE A 97 -8.42 20.07 5.50
CA ILE A 97 -7.65 21.31 5.36
C ILE A 97 -8.59 22.53 5.34
N GLN A 98 -9.73 22.45 4.65
CA GLN A 98 -10.71 23.53 4.64
C GLN A 98 -11.31 23.79 6.03
N LYS A 99 -11.68 22.74 6.77
CA LYS A 99 -12.18 22.87 8.15
C LYS A 99 -11.15 23.53 9.05
N LYS A 100 -9.89 23.09 9.02
CA LYS A 100 -8.81 23.67 9.82
C LYS A 100 -8.54 25.15 9.47
N ASN A 101 -8.64 25.53 8.21
CA ASN A 101 -8.48 26.93 7.79
C ASN A 101 -9.65 27.82 8.27
N VAL A 102 -10.85 27.28 8.41
CA VAL A 102 -12.00 27.97 9.00
C VAL A 102 -11.82 28.10 10.52
N ASP A 103 -11.33 27.05 11.18
CA ASP A 103 -11.12 27.01 12.64
C ASP A 103 -9.91 27.87 13.07
N THR A 104 -8.88 28.00 12.23
CA THR A 104 -7.72 28.87 12.50
C THR A 104 -8.05 30.36 12.46
N VAL A 105 -9.17 30.74 11.85
CA VAL A 105 -9.70 32.13 11.97
C VAL A 105 -10.33 32.34 13.35
N SER A 106 -10.64 31.29 14.10
CA SER A 106 -11.23 31.31 15.46
C SER A 106 -10.30 30.75 16.57
N GLY A 107 -8.99 30.76 16.37
CA GLY A 107 -7.92 30.49 17.34
C GLY A 107 -8.06 29.23 18.18
N GLU A 108 -7.31 28.21 17.79
CA GLU A 108 -6.54 27.34 18.70
C GLU A 108 -5.79 26.29 17.87
N ARG A 109 -4.47 26.24 18.03
CA ARG A 109 -3.61 25.18 17.48
C ARG A 109 -3.70 23.97 18.41
N THR A 110 -4.23 22.87 17.93
CA THR A 110 -4.08 21.56 18.59
C THR A 110 -3.03 20.72 17.86
N ASP A 111 -1.88 20.55 18.51
CA ASP A 111 -0.85 19.61 18.09
C ASP A 111 -1.33 18.17 18.33
N ILE A 112 -1.48 17.41 17.27
CA ILE A 112 -1.79 15.96 17.37
C ILE A 112 -0.48 15.21 17.60
N LYS A 113 -0.25 14.79 18.84
CA LYS A 113 0.87 13.89 19.20
C LYS A 113 0.56 12.48 18.71
N ARG A 114 1.55 11.93 17.98
CA ARG A 114 1.59 10.51 17.56
C ARG A 114 1.85 9.62 18.79
N ASN A 115 1.04 8.60 18.94
CA ASN A 115 1.41 7.40 19.68
C ASN A 115 1.17 6.20 18.76
N VAL A 116 2.23 5.72 18.13
CA VAL A 116 2.28 4.38 17.52
C VAL A 116 3.31 3.62 18.32
N GLU A 117 2.86 2.67 19.12
CA GLU A 117 3.72 1.69 19.78
C GLU A 117 4.11 0.63 18.76
N THR A 118 5.38 0.60 18.37
CA THR A 118 5.95 -0.48 17.57
C THR A 118 6.39 -1.60 18.48
N SER A 119 5.72 -2.75 18.40
CA SER A 119 6.21 -3.98 19.01
C SER A 119 7.27 -4.60 18.09
N GLY A 120 8.53 -4.46 18.48
CA GLY A 120 9.64 -5.12 17.82
C GLY A 120 9.69 -6.62 18.15
N ALA A 121 9.89 -7.44 17.14
CA ALA A 121 10.38 -8.81 17.30
C ALA A 121 11.74 -8.91 16.58
N ASP A 122 12.79 -9.00 17.41
CA ASP A 122 14.15 -9.24 16.95
C ASP A 122 14.30 -10.68 16.45
N GLU A 123 14.57 -10.85 15.17
CA GLU A 123 15.17 -12.07 14.64
C GLU A 123 16.38 -11.70 13.78
N LYS A 124 17.58 -12.07 14.28
CA LYS A 124 18.85 -11.92 13.55
C LYS A 124 18.85 -12.83 12.34
N LEU A 125 18.96 -12.25 11.15
CA LEU A 125 19.19 -12.97 9.90
C LEU A 125 20.54 -12.58 9.27
N GLU A 126 21.20 -13.60 8.71
CA GLU A 126 22.52 -13.53 8.10
C GLU A 126 22.56 -12.61 6.86
N THR A 127 23.69 -11.95 6.67
CA THR A 127 23.99 -11.02 5.57
C THR A 127 23.98 -11.72 4.22
N GLY A 128 22.95 -11.46 3.41
CA GLY A 128 22.87 -11.94 2.04
C GLY A 128 21.50 -11.68 1.43
N ASN A 129 21.33 -10.59 0.69
CA ASN A 129 20.15 -10.30 -0.12
C ASN A 129 18.81 -10.29 0.68
N ARG A 130 18.82 -9.69 1.86
CA ARG A 130 17.66 -9.58 2.74
C ARG A 130 16.58 -8.74 2.05
N LYS A 131 15.37 -9.26 2.03
CA LYS A 131 14.18 -8.52 1.60
C LYS A 131 13.48 -7.97 2.82
N ILE A 132 13.29 -6.67 2.88
CA ILE A 132 12.46 -6.02 3.89
C ILE A 132 11.00 -6.22 3.49
N ILE A 133 10.19 -6.72 4.41
CA ILE A 133 8.77 -7.00 4.20
C ILE A 133 7.97 -5.97 5.00
N LEU A 134 7.13 -5.18 4.30
CA LEU A 134 6.24 -4.22 4.94
C LEU A 134 5.12 -4.93 5.69
N ASN A 135 4.80 -4.46 6.90
CA ASN A 135 3.71 -5.01 7.70
C ASN A 135 2.34 -4.50 7.26
N THR A 136 1.87 -4.97 6.12
CA THR A 136 0.56 -4.59 5.59
C THR A 136 -0.62 -5.29 6.28
N GLY A 137 -0.36 -6.33 7.07
CA GLY A 137 -1.37 -7.05 7.83
C GLY A 137 -2.03 -6.17 8.90
N ASP A 138 -1.24 -5.50 9.71
CA ASP A 138 -1.74 -4.61 10.77
C ASP A 138 -2.52 -3.42 10.19
N ILE A 139 -2.06 -2.88 9.05
CA ILE A 139 -2.79 -1.83 8.33
C ILE A 139 -4.19 -2.32 7.96
N VAL A 140 -4.30 -3.49 7.33
CA VAL A 140 -5.59 -4.06 6.92
C VAL A 140 -6.47 -4.37 8.14
N ALA A 141 -5.91 -4.92 9.22
CA ALA A 141 -6.65 -5.21 10.45
C ALA A 141 -7.25 -3.93 11.07
N HIS A 142 -6.47 -2.85 11.12
CA HIS A 142 -6.94 -1.53 11.57
C HIS A 142 -8.11 -1.04 10.71
N LEU A 143 -7.94 -1.00 9.38
CA LEU A 143 -8.96 -0.51 8.46
C LEU A 143 -10.27 -1.30 8.52
N VAL A 144 -10.19 -2.62 8.66
CA VAL A 144 -11.38 -3.48 8.83
C VAL A 144 -12.13 -3.14 10.11
N ARG A 145 -11.42 -2.97 11.23
CA ARG A 145 -12.02 -2.63 12.52
C ARG A 145 -12.74 -1.30 12.47
N GLU A 146 -12.04 -0.24 12.06
CA GLU A 146 -12.58 1.12 11.99
C GLU A 146 -13.76 1.20 10.98
N LYS A 147 -13.67 0.47 9.87
CA LYS A 147 -14.78 0.40 8.90
C LYS A 147 -16.02 -0.27 9.48
N LEU A 148 -15.86 -1.31 10.29
CA LEU A 148 -16.98 -1.96 10.99
C LEU A 148 -17.58 -1.08 12.09
N GLU A 149 -16.81 -0.16 12.65
CA GLU A 149 -17.27 0.85 13.60
C GLU A 149 -17.99 2.03 12.92
N GLY A 150 -17.99 2.07 11.58
CA GLY A 150 -18.72 3.06 10.79
C GLY A 150 -17.90 4.30 10.41
N GLU A 151 -16.57 4.23 10.54
CA GLU A 151 -15.69 5.33 10.18
C GLU A 151 -15.77 5.67 8.67
N ASP A 152 -15.52 6.93 8.34
CA ASP A 152 -15.61 7.45 6.97
C ASP A 152 -14.58 6.79 6.03
N SER A 153 -15.04 6.33 4.87
CA SER A 153 -14.19 5.63 3.91
C SER A 153 -13.08 6.49 3.32
N GLY A 154 -13.29 7.80 3.17
CA GLY A 154 -12.27 8.74 2.68
C GLY A 154 -11.17 8.93 3.72
N LYS A 155 -11.55 9.06 5.00
CA LYS A 155 -10.61 9.10 6.12
C LYS A 155 -9.76 7.85 6.14
N LEU A 156 -10.39 6.67 6.12
CA LEU A 156 -9.69 5.39 6.14
C LEU A 156 -8.80 5.19 4.90
N ALA A 157 -9.23 5.67 3.74
CA ALA A 157 -8.40 5.69 2.54
C ALA A 157 -7.14 6.55 2.72
N TYR A 158 -7.25 7.71 3.35
CA TYR A 158 -6.10 8.56 3.67
C TYR A 158 -5.18 7.90 4.71
N GLU A 159 -5.75 7.33 5.77
CA GLU A 159 -4.99 6.59 6.78
C GLU A 159 -4.23 5.40 6.18
N PHE A 160 -4.82 4.69 5.22
CA PHE A 160 -4.15 3.64 4.47
C PHE A 160 -2.90 4.15 3.74
N HIS A 161 -3.02 5.24 2.98
CA HIS A 161 -1.87 5.82 2.27
C HIS A 161 -0.78 6.27 3.23
N ARG A 162 -1.17 6.88 4.35
CA ARG A 162 -0.24 7.30 5.41
C ARG A 162 0.50 6.13 6.04
N ALA A 163 -0.24 5.12 6.49
CA ALA A 163 0.34 3.94 7.12
C ALA A 163 1.28 3.18 6.15
N LEU A 164 0.89 3.07 4.87
CA LEU A 164 1.76 2.46 3.87
C LEU A 164 3.03 3.29 3.61
N ALA A 165 2.91 4.62 3.59
CA ALA A 165 4.08 5.50 3.47
C ALA A 165 5.00 5.35 4.69
N ASP A 166 4.45 5.32 5.91
CA ASP A 166 5.23 5.15 7.14
C ASP A 166 6.00 3.79 7.15
N GLU A 167 5.40 2.70 6.66
CA GLU A 167 6.07 1.41 6.47
C GLU A 167 7.23 1.50 5.46
N ILE A 168 7.03 2.21 4.34
CA ILE A 168 8.09 2.43 3.34
C ILE A 168 9.24 3.24 3.96
N LEU A 169 8.95 4.28 4.73
CA LEU A 169 9.95 5.09 5.41
C LEU A 169 10.75 4.25 6.41
N ALA A 170 10.09 3.45 7.23
CA ALA A 170 10.74 2.54 8.17
C ALA A 170 11.65 1.52 7.47
N ALA A 171 11.20 0.96 6.34
CA ALA A 171 12.00 0.05 5.53
C ALA A 171 13.25 0.73 4.94
N CYS A 172 13.16 2.01 4.55
CA CYS A 172 14.31 2.77 4.06
C CYS A 172 15.32 3.06 5.18
N GLU A 173 14.84 3.38 6.39
CA GLU A 173 15.70 3.58 7.56
C GLU A 173 16.41 2.28 7.98
N GLU A 174 15.71 1.14 7.95
CA GLU A 174 16.31 -0.17 8.20
C GLU A 174 17.40 -0.49 7.16
N ALA A 175 17.12 -0.25 5.88
CA ALA A 175 18.10 -0.45 4.80
C ALA A 175 19.31 0.49 4.94
N GLU A 176 19.11 1.75 5.38
CA GLU A 176 20.20 2.68 5.64
C GLU A 176 21.09 2.19 6.79
N GLN A 177 20.51 1.71 7.88
CA GLN A 177 21.27 1.17 9.02
C GLN A 177 22.17 0.01 8.61
N GLU A 178 21.70 -0.84 7.69
CA GLU A 178 22.47 -1.99 7.21
C GLU A 178 23.54 -1.63 6.17
N THR A 179 23.27 -0.65 5.30
CA THR A 179 24.09 -0.38 4.11
C THR A 179 24.84 0.93 4.15
N GLY A 180 24.43 1.88 4.99
CA GLY A 180 24.92 3.27 5.01
C GLY A 180 24.46 4.09 3.80
N ILE A 181 23.55 3.57 2.96
CA ILE A 181 23.10 4.24 1.75
C ILE A 181 21.87 5.11 2.07
N ARG A 182 21.98 6.41 1.80
CA ARG A 182 20.90 7.41 1.97
C ARG A 182 20.28 7.86 0.64
N LYS A 183 20.40 7.06 -0.40
CA LYS A 183 19.83 7.34 -1.72
C LYS A 183 18.76 6.32 -2.02
N VAL A 184 17.51 6.77 -2.21
CA VAL A 184 16.32 5.96 -2.44
C VAL A 184 15.75 6.26 -3.82
N ALA A 185 15.48 5.23 -4.63
CA ALA A 185 14.82 5.36 -5.91
C ALA A 185 13.36 4.86 -5.79
N LEU A 186 12.40 5.74 -6.05
CA LEU A 186 10.97 5.42 -6.08
C LEU A 186 10.57 5.05 -7.52
N SER A 187 10.23 3.76 -7.74
CA SER A 187 9.88 3.23 -9.05
C SER A 187 8.79 2.15 -8.94
N GLY A 188 8.19 1.83 -10.09
CA GLY A 188 7.07 0.90 -10.17
C GLY A 188 5.72 1.59 -10.25
N GLY A 189 4.71 0.85 -10.76
CA GLY A 189 3.37 1.39 -11.03
C GLY A 189 2.65 1.95 -9.80
N VAL A 190 3.01 1.52 -8.58
CA VAL A 190 2.42 2.04 -7.35
C VAL A 190 2.70 3.54 -7.15
N PHE A 191 3.85 4.04 -7.61
CA PHE A 191 4.21 5.46 -7.53
C PHE A 191 3.60 6.33 -8.64
N GLN A 192 2.65 5.81 -9.40
CA GLN A 192 1.68 6.61 -10.14
C GLN A 192 0.61 7.21 -9.23
N ASN A 193 0.39 6.62 -8.04
CA ASN A 193 -0.43 7.19 -6.98
C ASN A 193 0.29 8.42 -6.40
N ARG A 194 -0.27 9.61 -6.68
CA ARG A 194 0.36 10.89 -6.33
C ARG A 194 0.39 11.14 -4.83
N LEU A 195 -0.69 10.75 -4.13
CA LEU A 195 -0.77 10.91 -2.68
C LEU A 195 0.30 10.07 -1.97
N LEU A 196 0.46 8.80 -2.38
CA LEU A 196 1.51 7.95 -1.82
C LEU A 196 2.90 8.49 -2.14
N LEU A 197 3.13 8.93 -3.40
CA LEU A 197 4.40 9.49 -3.82
C LEU A 197 4.76 10.74 -3.00
N GLU A 198 3.80 11.66 -2.82
CA GLU A 198 3.97 12.88 -2.00
C GLU A 198 4.34 12.53 -0.56
N LEU A 199 3.58 11.64 0.09
CA LEU A 199 3.81 11.25 1.48
C LEU A 199 5.19 10.59 1.69
N VAL A 200 5.60 9.73 0.76
CA VAL A 200 6.90 9.05 0.83
C VAL A 200 8.05 9.99 0.52
N ASP A 201 7.93 10.85 -0.50
CA ASP A 201 8.95 11.81 -0.90
C ASP A 201 9.24 12.81 0.21
N ASP A 202 8.17 13.44 0.74
CA ASP A 202 8.28 14.41 1.84
C ASP A 202 8.87 13.75 3.09
N GLY A 203 8.40 12.55 3.47
CA GLY A 203 8.90 11.84 4.64
C GLY A 203 10.36 11.41 4.52
N LEU A 204 10.81 10.96 3.32
CA LEU A 204 12.21 10.64 3.07
C LEU A 204 13.09 11.89 3.09
N ALA A 205 12.62 12.99 2.49
CA ALA A 205 13.34 14.26 2.49
C ALA A 205 13.51 14.82 3.92
N GLU A 206 12.44 14.78 4.74
CA GLU A 206 12.51 15.18 6.16
C GLU A 206 13.54 14.36 6.96
N LYS A 207 13.70 13.08 6.60
CA LYS A 207 14.70 12.18 7.20
C LYS A 207 16.10 12.32 6.59
N GLY A 208 16.28 13.20 5.59
CA GLY A 208 17.54 13.53 4.94
C GLY A 208 18.01 12.51 3.91
N PHE A 209 17.12 11.72 3.32
CA PHE A 209 17.41 10.88 2.18
C PHE A 209 17.46 11.69 0.87
N GLU A 210 18.33 11.29 -0.06
CA GLU A 210 18.29 11.75 -1.45
C GLU A 210 17.28 10.88 -2.23
N VAL A 211 16.17 11.51 -2.69
CA VAL A 211 15.10 10.78 -3.37
C VAL A 211 15.22 10.92 -4.89
N LEU A 212 15.31 9.80 -5.58
CA LEU A 212 15.29 9.71 -7.04
C LEU A 212 13.88 9.35 -7.51
N LYS A 213 13.30 10.20 -8.33
CA LYS A 213 11.94 10.03 -8.90
C LYS A 213 11.97 10.07 -10.41
N HIS A 214 11.03 9.36 -11.02
CA HIS A 214 10.79 9.47 -12.45
C HIS A 214 10.22 10.86 -12.79
N SER A 215 10.76 11.50 -13.83
CA SER A 215 10.27 12.79 -14.32
C SER A 215 9.91 12.78 -15.82
N LEU A 216 10.74 12.15 -16.65
CA LEU A 216 10.54 12.09 -18.09
C LEU A 216 9.97 10.75 -18.57
N ILE A 217 10.11 9.70 -17.77
CA ILE A 217 9.73 8.34 -18.10
C ILE A 217 8.71 7.90 -17.02
N PRO A 218 7.60 7.27 -17.40
CA PRO A 218 6.64 6.80 -16.42
C PRO A 218 7.27 5.70 -15.51
N PRO A 219 6.91 5.63 -14.22
CA PRO A 219 7.46 4.64 -13.29
C PRO A 219 6.93 3.22 -13.52
N ASN A 220 5.98 3.02 -14.44
CA ASN A 220 5.33 1.76 -14.76
C ASN A 220 6.01 1.03 -15.95
N ASP A 221 5.34 -0.01 -16.45
CA ASP A 221 5.82 -0.85 -17.56
C ASP A 221 6.15 -0.06 -18.83
N GLY A 222 5.60 1.14 -19.02
CA GLY A 222 5.95 2.03 -20.13
C GLY A 222 7.42 2.44 -20.17
N GLY A 223 8.12 2.38 -19.03
CA GLY A 223 9.55 2.67 -18.93
C GLY A 223 10.48 1.49 -19.25
N ILE A 224 9.98 0.26 -19.29
CA ILE A 224 10.80 -0.97 -19.39
C ILE A 224 11.66 -0.99 -20.65
N ALA A 225 11.08 -0.68 -21.80
CA ALA A 225 11.78 -0.74 -23.09
C ALA A 225 13.01 0.20 -23.12
N LEU A 226 12.88 1.40 -22.57
CA LEU A 226 13.98 2.35 -22.47
C LEU A 226 15.06 1.89 -21.49
N GLY A 227 14.64 1.32 -20.33
CA GLY A 227 15.56 0.74 -19.36
C GLY A 227 16.38 -0.42 -19.96
N GLN A 228 15.74 -1.31 -20.72
CA GLN A 228 16.40 -2.41 -21.44
C GLN A 228 17.38 -1.89 -22.49
N ALA A 229 17.01 -0.86 -23.25
CA ALA A 229 17.91 -0.25 -24.23
C ALA A 229 19.14 0.38 -23.56
N ALA A 230 18.95 1.13 -22.48
CA ALA A 230 20.05 1.73 -21.71
C ALA A 230 21.00 0.68 -21.14
N TYR A 231 20.45 -0.39 -20.56
CA TYR A 231 21.23 -1.51 -20.04
C TYR A 231 22.02 -2.20 -21.18
N GLY A 232 21.37 -2.48 -22.32
CA GLY A 232 22.02 -3.08 -23.50
C GLY A 232 23.18 -2.24 -24.01
N MET A 233 23.02 -0.92 -24.11
CA MET A 233 24.10 -0.01 -24.51
C MET A 233 25.27 -0.05 -23.51
N ALA A 234 25.01 0.02 -22.21
CA ALA A 234 26.05 -0.07 -21.20
C ALA A 234 26.78 -1.42 -21.22
N TYR A 235 26.05 -2.51 -21.43
CA TYR A 235 26.62 -3.84 -21.59
C TYR A 235 27.56 -3.93 -22.79
N VAL A 236 27.13 -3.47 -23.97
CA VAL A 236 27.95 -3.47 -25.19
C VAL A 236 29.21 -2.59 -25.04
N GLN A 237 29.08 -1.41 -24.41
CA GLN A 237 30.23 -0.54 -24.15
C GLN A 237 31.30 -1.24 -23.28
N ARG A 238 30.88 -1.93 -22.20
CA ARG A 238 31.81 -2.65 -21.33
C ARG A 238 32.51 -3.83 -21.99
N HIS A 239 31.86 -4.50 -22.97
CA HIS A 239 32.37 -5.70 -23.59
C HIS A 239 33.05 -5.43 -24.97
N ARG A 240 33.01 -4.18 -25.45
CA ARG A 240 33.78 -3.75 -26.64
C ARG A 240 35.24 -3.39 -26.32
N GLN A 241 35.64 -3.40 -25.07
CA GLN A 241 37.03 -3.08 -24.66
C GLN A 241 37.91 -4.34 -24.50
N VAL A 242 37.53 -5.46 -25.14
CA VAL A 242 38.35 -6.68 -25.25
C VAL A 242 38.77 -6.87 -26.71
#